data_697c4b4fd531c7589da05a76d4106566
#
_entry.id   697c4b4fd531c7589da05a76d4106566
#
_cell.length_a   1.000
_cell.length_b   1.000
_cell.length_c   1.000
_cell.angle_alpha   90.00
_cell.angle_beta   90.00
_cell.angle_gamma   90.00
#
_symmetry.space_group_name_H-M   'P 1'
#
loop_
_entity.id
_entity.type
_entity.pdbx_description
1 polymer ?
#
loop_
_entity_poly.entity_id
_entity_poly.type
_entity_poly.pdbx_seq_one_letter_code
_entity_poly.pdbx_strand_id
1 'polypeptide(L)'
;MLSKLPYSGIWGVQRTSPEPYVGKTIVSYGFIVTNHPLEKLYSTVYDKDDFDIEVIVMLSEGQVIGGTSAPFLKSGILLAGGPYSLDGKTLEEITGMSYGEWLEAWKARYGDAVEQR
;
A
#
# COMPACT_ATOMS: atom_id res chain seq x y z
N MET A 1 15.13 -2.92 -7.79
CA MET A 1 14.83 -2.36 -9.10
C MET A 1 13.37 -2.03 -9.23
N LEU A 2 13.09 -0.91 -9.80
CA LEU A 2 11.69 -0.50 -9.99
C LEU A 2 10.94 -1.47 -10.88
N SER A 3 11.60 -1.97 -11.92
CA SER A 3 10.98 -2.92 -12.84
C SER A 3 10.64 -4.25 -12.19
N LYS A 4 11.22 -4.52 -11.03
CA LYS A 4 10.96 -5.77 -10.34
C LYS A 4 10.03 -5.61 -9.16
N LEU A 5 9.51 -4.41 -8.96
CA LEU A 5 8.56 -4.22 -7.88
C LEU A 5 7.21 -4.77 -8.34
N PRO A 6 6.76 -5.90 -7.76
CA PRO A 6 5.43 -6.41 -8.10
C PRO A 6 4.35 -5.59 -7.42
N TYR A 7 4.74 -4.54 -6.77
CA TYR A 7 3.91 -3.78 -5.85
C TYR A 7 3.80 -2.33 -6.28
N SER A 8 3.68 -2.09 -7.61
CA SER A 8 3.54 -0.72 -8.08
C SER A 8 2.39 0.00 -7.37
N GLY A 9 1.31 -0.73 -7.07
CA GLY A 9 0.18 -0.14 -6.35
C GLY A 9 0.54 0.38 -4.96
N ILE A 10 1.55 -0.22 -4.32
CA ILE A 10 2.02 0.26 -3.02
C ILE A 10 2.55 1.68 -3.15
N TRP A 11 3.27 1.97 -4.24
CA TRP A 11 3.85 3.29 -4.43
C TRP A 11 2.79 4.34 -4.78
N GLY A 12 1.64 3.91 -5.28
CA GLY A 12 0.53 4.81 -5.55
C GLY A 12 -0.06 5.45 -4.29
N VAL A 13 0.14 4.81 -3.13
CA VAL A 13 -0.35 5.34 -1.86
C VAL A 13 0.77 5.92 -1.00
N GLN A 14 1.97 6.07 -1.54
CA GLN A 14 3.07 6.73 -0.84
C GLN A 14 3.13 8.20 -1.23
N ARG A 15 3.64 9.00 -0.32
CA ARG A 15 3.82 10.43 -0.58
C ARG A 15 5.23 10.76 -1.02
N THR A 16 6.04 9.73 -1.26
CA THR A 16 7.39 9.87 -1.80
C THR A 16 7.50 9.01 -3.03
N SER A 17 8.42 9.35 -3.92
CA SER A 17 8.64 8.54 -5.10
C SER A 17 9.64 7.43 -4.80
N PRO A 18 9.65 6.33 -5.57
CA PRO A 18 10.55 5.21 -5.31
C PRO A 18 11.99 5.47 -5.77
N GLU A 19 12.20 6.47 -6.60
CA GLU A 19 13.50 6.69 -7.24
C GLU A 19 14.70 6.73 -6.30
N PRO A 20 14.63 7.41 -5.13
CA PRO A 20 15.77 7.43 -4.22
C PRO A 20 16.16 6.07 -3.67
N TYR A 21 15.27 5.09 -3.78
CA TYR A 21 15.48 3.79 -3.15
C TYR A 21 15.83 2.68 -4.14
N VAL A 22 16.01 3.01 -5.40
CA VAL A 22 16.42 2.05 -6.40
C VAL A 22 17.81 1.53 -6.04
N GLY A 23 17.94 0.22 -6.01
CA GLY A 23 19.20 -0.41 -5.64
C GLY A 23 19.43 -0.55 -4.14
N LYS A 24 18.51 -0.03 -3.32
CA LYS A 24 18.58 -0.15 -1.87
C LYS A 24 17.65 -1.23 -1.37
N THR A 25 18.00 -1.80 -0.23
CA THR A 25 17.16 -2.80 0.41
C THR A 25 16.05 -2.10 1.18
N ILE A 26 14.83 -2.57 0.97
CA ILE A 26 13.67 -2.11 1.72
C ILE A 26 13.23 -3.24 2.62
N VAL A 27 13.11 -2.97 3.91
CA VAL A 27 12.66 -3.94 4.90
C VAL A 27 11.29 -3.54 5.36
N SER A 28 10.36 -4.51 5.43
CA SER A 28 8.99 -4.22 5.83
C SER A 28 8.67 -4.93 7.14
N TYR A 29 7.96 -4.23 8.01
CA TYR A 29 7.47 -4.78 9.27
C TYR A 29 5.97 -4.61 9.35
N GLY A 30 5.27 -5.66 9.78
CA GLY A 30 3.83 -5.64 9.91
C GLY A 30 3.39 -5.55 11.37
N PHE A 31 2.34 -4.78 11.61
CA PHE A 31 1.77 -4.57 12.94
C PHE A 31 0.26 -4.62 12.87
N ILE A 32 -0.34 -5.23 13.89
CA ILE A 32 -1.79 -5.15 14.09
C ILE A 32 -2.02 -3.91 14.94
N VAL A 33 -2.90 -3.04 14.48
CA VAL A 33 -3.13 -1.76 15.16
C VAL A 33 -4.60 -1.57 15.50
N THR A 34 -4.85 -0.68 16.45
CA THR A 34 -6.21 -0.26 16.83
C THR A 34 -6.34 1.24 16.62
N ASN A 35 -7.58 1.71 16.61
CA ASN A 35 -7.89 3.13 16.41
C ASN A 35 -7.41 3.68 15.07
N HIS A 36 -7.35 2.81 14.08
CA HIS A 36 -6.97 3.20 12.73
C HIS A 36 -8.23 3.67 11.97
N PRO A 37 -8.10 4.65 11.07
CA PRO A 37 -9.27 5.11 10.30
C PRO A 37 -10.02 4.01 9.55
N LEU A 38 -9.32 2.96 9.11
CA LEU A 38 -9.97 1.86 8.40
C LEU A 38 -10.90 1.05 9.28
N GLU A 39 -10.69 1.05 10.59
CA GLU A 39 -11.60 0.35 11.50
C GLU A 39 -13.01 0.91 11.39
N LYS A 40 -13.11 2.23 11.33
CA LYS A 40 -14.41 2.88 11.26
C LYS A 40 -15.10 2.56 9.94
N LEU A 41 -14.33 2.56 8.86
CA LEU A 41 -14.84 2.26 7.54
C LEU A 41 -15.37 0.82 7.47
N TYR A 42 -14.58 -0.14 7.90
CA TYR A 42 -14.92 -1.54 7.76
C TYR A 42 -15.88 -2.05 8.83
N SER A 43 -16.02 -1.33 9.94
CA SER A 43 -17.01 -1.71 10.96
C SER A 43 -18.44 -1.49 10.48
N THR A 44 -18.64 -0.81 9.36
CA THR A 44 -19.96 -0.70 8.76
C THR A 44 -20.36 -1.98 8.02
N VAL A 45 -19.41 -2.85 7.72
CA VAL A 45 -19.64 -4.07 6.94
C VAL A 45 -19.37 -5.32 7.79
N TYR A 46 -18.36 -5.28 8.65
CA TYR A 46 -17.94 -6.42 9.44
C TYR A 46 -17.96 -6.06 10.92
N ASP A 47 -18.20 -7.07 11.77
CA ASP A 47 -18.11 -6.88 13.22
C ASP A 47 -16.64 -6.68 13.59
N LYS A 48 -16.42 -5.86 14.63
CA LYS A 48 -15.06 -5.56 15.10
C LYS A 48 -14.27 -6.80 15.47
N ASP A 49 -14.95 -7.84 15.93
CA ASP A 49 -14.27 -9.07 16.33
C ASP A 49 -13.87 -9.94 15.14
N ASP A 50 -14.31 -9.59 13.95
CA ASP A 50 -14.09 -10.42 12.77
C ASP A 50 -12.94 -9.94 11.89
N PHE A 51 -12.41 -8.77 12.15
CA PHE A 51 -11.30 -8.26 11.32
C PHE A 51 -10.32 -7.47 12.16
N ASP A 52 -9.10 -7.38 11.63
CA ASP A 52 -8.04 -6.55 12.17
C ASP A 52 -7.54 -5.60 11.09
N ILE A 53 -6.86 -4.54 11.51
CA ILE A 53 -6.16 -3.66 10.57
C ILE A 53 -4.67 -3.91 10.74
N GLU A 54 -4.03 -4.24 9.64
CA GLU A 54 -2.59 -4.42 9.61
C GLU A 54 -1.94 -3.21 8.96
N VAL A 55 -0.90 -2.72 9.60
CA VAL A 55 -0.06 -1.66 9.05
C VAL A 55 1.30 -2.26 8.73
N ILE A 56 1.78 -2.02 7.52
CA ILE A 56 3.10 -2.46 7.10
C ILE A 56 3.94 -1.22 6.90
N VAL A 57 5.05 -1.15 7.63
CA VAL A 57 5.97 -0.01 7.59
C VAL A 57 7.19 -0.42 6.79
N MET A 58 7.57 0.41 5.84
CA MET A 58 8.75 0.17 5.01
C MET A 58 9.90 1.03 5.47
N LEU A 59 11.07 0.41 5.63
CA LEU A 59 12.28 1.09 6.04
C LEU A 59 13.39 0.90 5.00
N SER A 60 14.16 1.93 4.78
CA SER A 60 15.39 1.85 4.00
C SER A 60 16.50 2.48 4.82
N GLU A 61 17.57 1.73 5.01
CA GLU A 61 18.73 2.19 5.80
C GLU A 61 18.31 2.67 7.19
N GLY A 62 17.37 1.96 7.80
CA GLY A 62 16.92 2.25 9.15
C GLY A 62 15.93 3.40 9.27
N GLN A 63 15.49 3.98 8.16
CA GLN A 63 14.55 5.09 8.19
C GLN A 63 13.24 4.69 7.56
N VAL A 64 12.13 5.13 8.15
CA VAL A 64 10.80 4.89 7.61
C VAL A 64 10.65 5.70 6.33
N ILE A 65 10.33 5.02 5.24
CA ILE A 65 10.13 5.66 3.94
C ILE A 65 8.69 5.61 3.48
N GLY A 66 7.84 4.87 4.17
CA GLY A 66 6.44 4.78 3.83
C GLY A 66 5.82 3.51 4.38
N GLY A 67 4.71 3.12 3.81
CA GLY A 67 4.04 1.90 4.20
C GLY A 67 2.62 1.84 3.67
N THR A 68 1.90 0.84 4.13
CA THR A 68 0.52 0.61 3.73
C THR A 68 -0.31 0.20 4.94
N SER A 69 -1.62 0.25 4.79
CA SER A 69 -2.53 -0.33 5.75
C SER A 69 -3.60 -1.09 5.00
N ALA A 70 -4.17 -2.10 5.64
CA ALA A 70 -5.22 -2.89 5.03
C ALA A 70 -5.96 -3.67 6.11
N PRO A 71 -7.26 -3.91 5.91
CA PRO A 71 -8.00 -4.81 6.77
C PRO A 71 -7.78 -6.24 6.32
N PHE A 72 -7.88 -7.18 7.25
CA PHE A 72 -7.99 -8.57 6.89
C PHE A 72 -8.95 -9.26 7.85
N LEU A 73 -9.65 -10.26 7.32
CA LEU A 73 -10.58 -11.03 8.12
C LEU A 73 -9.83 -12.08 8.93
N LYS A 74 -10.24 -12.27 10.16
CA LYS A 74 -9.63 -13.28 11.02
C LYS A 74 -9.82 -14.69 10.50
N SER A 75 -10.79 -14.88 9.61
CA SER A 75 -11.01 -16.16 8.95
C SER A 75 -9.88 -16.50 7.96
N GLY A 76 -9.00 -15.57 7.66
CA GLY A 76 -7.93 -15.79 6.72
C GLY A 76 -8.26 -15.40 5.29
N ILE A 77 -9.48 -14.94 5.06
CA ILE A 77 -9.88 -14.51 3.72
C ILE A 77 -9.32 -13.11 3.49
N LEU A 78 -8.62 -12.94 2.38
CA LEU A 78 -8.10 -11.65 2.00
C LEU A 78 -9.20 -10.84 1.33
N LEU A 79 -9.28 -9.57 1.71
CA LEU A 79 -10.25 -8.67 1.11
C LEU A 79 -9.69 -8.14 -0.21
N ALA A 80 -10.56 -8.02 -1.19
CA ALA A 80 -10.19 -7.49 -2.50
C ALA A 80 -9.97 -5.98 -2.40
N GLY A 81 -9.15 -5.46 -3.30
CA GLY A 81 -8.87 -4.05 -3.39
C GLY A 81 -7.39 -3.77 -3.27
N GLY A 82 -7.02 -2.55 -3.58
CA GLY A 82 -5.64 -2.13 -3.49
C GLY A 82 -5.27 -1.78 -2.05
N PRO A 83 -3.99 -1.55 -1.78
CA PRO A 83 -3.57 -1.13 -0.46
C PRO A 83 -4.02 0.29 -0.18
N TYR A 84 -4.19 0.60 1.10
CA TYR A 84 -4.38 1.96 1.56
C TYR A 84 -3.05 2.51 2.04
N SER A 85 -2.94 3.84 2.15
CA SER A 85 -1.78 4.45 2.76
C SER A 85 -1.73 4.12 4.25
N LEU A 86 -0.65 4.50 4.91
CA LEU A 86 -0.53 4.26 6.36
C LEU A 86 -1.70 4.84 7.14
N ASP A 87 -2.23 5.96 6.71
CA ASP A 87 -3.34 6.63 7.38
C ASP A 87 -4.70 6.32 6.76
N GLY A 88 -4.77 5.28 5.92
CA GLY A 88 -6.05 4.78 5.42
C GLY A 88 -6.61 5.48 4.21
N LYS A 89 -5.78 6.14 3.43
CA LYS A 89 -6.22 6.82 2.20
C LYS A 89 -6.07 5.91 1.00
N THR A 90 -6.99 6.04 0.05
CA THR A 90 -6.90 5.31 -1.22
C THR A 90 -5.94 6.01 -2.15
N LEU A 91 -5.53 5.27 -3.19
CA LEU A 91 -4.72 5.85 -4.25
C LEU A 91 -5.42 7.06 -4.87
N GLU A 92 -6.72 6.95 -5.09
CA GLU A 92 -7.48 8.06 -5.69
C GLU A 92 -7.50 9.29 -4.79
N GLU A 93 -7.61 9.08 -3.49
CA GLU A 93 -7.59 10.19 -2.54
C GLU A 93 -6.24 10.89 -2.50
N ILE A 94 -5.16 10.15 -2.69
CA ILE A 94 -3.82 10.71 -2.64
C ILE A 94 -3.43 11.34 -3.96
N THR A 95 -3.71 10.67 -5.08
CA THR A 95 -3.22 11.10 -6.38
C THR A 95 -4.24 11.88 -7.21
N GLY A 96 -5.51 11.75 -6.90
CA GLY A 96 -6.57 12.32 -7.73
C GLY A 96 -6.81 11.55 -9.01
N MET A 97 -6.18 10.40 -9.17
CA MET A 97 -6.31 9.56 -10.36
C MET A 97 -6.95 8.25 -10.00
N SER A 98 -7.64 7.63 -10.98
CA SER A 98 -8.06 6.24 -10.83
C SER A 98 -6.81 5.36 -10.88
N TYR A 99 -6.95 4.11 -10.43
CA TYR A 99 -5.81 3.19 -10.50
C TYR A 99 -5.31 3.02 -11.92
N GLY A 100 -6.23 2.91 -12.89
CA GLY A 100 -5.85 2.77 -14.30
C GLY A 100 -5.06 3.96 -14.80
N GLU A 101 -5.51 5.17 -14.48
CA GLU A 101 -4.81 6.38 -14.88
C GLU A 101 -3.42 6.45 -14.24
N TRP A 102 -3.35 6.11 -12.96
CA TRP A 102 -2.09 6.11 -12.26
C TRP A 102 -1.12 5.09 -12.84
N LEU A 103 -1.63 3.90 -13.18
CA LEU A 103 -0.79 2.85 -13.75
C LEU A 103 -0.22 3.25 -15.10
N GLU A 104 -1.03 3.91 -15.93
CA GLU A 104 -0.54 4.41 -17.22
C GLU A 104 0.58 5.43 -17.04
N ALA A 105 0.42 6.33 -16.08
CA ALA A 105 1.45 7.31 -15.77
C ALA A 105 2.72 6.64 -15.25
N TRP A 106 2.55 5.60 -14.44
CA TRP A 106 3.69 4.83 -13.92
C TRP A 106 4.46 4.15 -15.05
N LYS A 107 3.74 3.52 -15.98
CA LYS A 107 4.35 2.88 -17.13
C LYS A 107 5.09 3.89 -18.02
N ALA A 108 4.50 5.04 -18.23
CA ALA A 108 5.12 6.09 -19.02
C ALA A 108 6.43 6.56 -18.39
N ARG A 109 6.49 6.56 -17.06
CA ARG A 109 7.67 7.02 -16.33
C ARG A 109 8.75 5.94 -16.18
N TYR A 110 8.32 4.69 -15.90
CA TYR A 110 9.26 3.61 -15.58
C TYR A 110 9.26 2.46 -16.58
N GLY A 111 8.41 2.52 -17.58
CA GLY A 111 8.38 1.54 -18.65
C GLY A 111 7.55 0.31 -18.32
N ASP A 112 7.40 -0.55 -19.32
CA ASP A 112 6.56 -1.73 -19.23
C ASP A 112 7.13 -2.82 -18.33
N ALA A 113 8.41 -2.73 -18.00
CA ALA A 113 9.06 -3.76 -17.20
C ALA A 113 8.38 -3.93 -15.84
N VAL A 114 7.68 -2.90 -15.37
CA VAL A 114 6.94 -2.95 -14.12
C VAL A 114 5.86 -4.03 -14.14
N GLU A 115 5.34 -4.32 -15.31
CA GLU A 115 4.26 -5.29 -15.49
C GLU A 115 4.73 -6.73 -15.56
N GLN A 116 6.01 -6.92 -15.73
CA GLN A 116 6.55 -8.26 -15.93
C GLN A 116 6.96 -8.88 -14.61
N ARG A 117 6.20 -9.83 -14.14
CA ARG A 117 6.42 -10.49 -12.87
C ARG A 117 6.60 -11.94 -13.04
#